data_c4ea8e9ef5c4748fa673e0903a3de287
#
_entry.id   c4ea8e9ef5c4748fa673e0903a3de287
#
_cell.length_a   1.000
_cell.length_b   1.000
_cell.length_c   1.000
_cell.angle_alpha   90.00
_cell.angle_beta   90.00
_cell.angle_gamma   90.00
#
_symmetry.space_group_name_H-M   'P 1'
#
loop_
_entity.id
_entity.type
_entity.pdbx_description
1 polymer ?
#
loop_
_entity_poly.entity_id
_entity_poly.type
_entity_poly.pdbx_seq_one_letter_code
_entity_poly.pdbx_strand_id
1 'polypeptide(L)'
;NNNGLTPAHPCAWCKIKQNWVTVKNQTQNQNKVAIKDIKTGFKAYRLWKNGTTGNEYFLVENRQKSKYDSHLPNGGLLIWHIDDSVADNTGEVHYKVALMQADGKRDLEMNRNRGDAGDCFPGSTGNKKFNATSNPNSLSYAGSTTNVAVMNISRTGPVMYADLNVKRTVVKKAAAKKVPKTTKKKAKTMTA
;
A
#
# COMPACT_ATOMS: atom_id res chain seq x y z
N ASN A 1 -12.16 -0.88 -20.95
CA ASN A 1 -12.16 -2.29 -21.25
C ASN A 1 -12.64 -2.60 -22.66
N ASN A 2 -11.83 -2.28 -23.69
CA ASN A 2 -12.14 -2.65 -25.06
C ASN A 2 -13.60 -2.31 -25.45
N ASN A 3 -14.06 -1.11 -25.08
CA ASN A 3 -15.42 -0.61 -25.33
C ASN A 3 -16.57 -1.58 -24.94
N GLY A 4 -16.39 -2.32 -23.84
CA GLY A 4 -17.37 -3.28 -23.35
C GLY A 4 -17.24 -4.70 -23.91
N LEU A 5 -16.41 -4.93 -24.92
CA LEU A 5 -16.20 -6.26 -25.51
C LEU A 5 -15.48 -7.22 -24.58
N THR A 6 -14.65 -6.70 -23.69
CA THR A 6 -13.92 -7.48 -22.70
C THR A 6 -14.13 -6.85 -21.32
N PRO A 7 -15.06 -7.37 -20.49
CA PRO A 7 -15.29 -6.82 -19.16
C PRO A 7 -14.05 -7.07 -18.29
N ALA A 8 -13.59 -6.04 -17.54
CA ALA A 8 -12.57 -6.23 -16.53
C ALA A 8 -13.15 -6.89 -15.29
N HIS A 9 -12.30 -7.56 -14.52
CA HIS A 9 -12.68 -8.03 -13.20
C HIS A 9 -13.11 -6.85 -12.29
N PRO A 10 -14.10 -7.04 -11.42
CA PRO A 10 -14.48 -6.03 -10.43
C PRO A 10 -13.31 -5.77 -9.45
N CYS A 11 -13.38 -4.68 -8.68
CA CYS A 11 -12.37 -4.34 -7.67
C CYS A 11 -12.30 -5.36 -6.54
N ALA A 12 -11.25 -5.29 -5.70
CA ALA A 12 -11.06 -6.21 -4.58
C ALA A 12 -12.26 -6.20 -3.62
N TRP A 13 -12.84 -5.04 -3.33
CA TRP A 13 -14.01 -4.92 -2.46
C TRP A 13 -15.20 -5.71 -3.02
N CYS A 14 -15.55 -5.52 -4.30
CA CYS A 14 -16.63 -6.25 -4.95
C CYS A 14 -16.37 -7.76 -4.94
N LYS A 15 -15.15 -8.21 -5.23
CA LYS A 15 -14.79 -9.64 -5.20
C LYS A 15 -14.95 -10.24 -3.81
N ILE A 16 -14.60 -9.50 -2.76
CA ILE A 16 -14.78 -9.93 -1.36
C ILE A 16 -16.27 -10.04 -1.03
N LYS A 17 -17.08 -9.04 -1.40
CA LYS A 17 -18.53 -9.06 -1.16
C LYS A 17 -19.25 -10.20 -1.91
N GLN A 18 -18.70 -10.62 -3.06
CA GLN A 18 -19.19 -11.76 -3.84
C GLN A 18 -18.60 -13.12 -3.38
N ASN A 19 -17.74 -13.14 -2.36
CA ASN A 19 -17.03 -14.34 -1.90
C ASN A 19 -16.15 -15.00 -2.97
N TRP A 20 -15.67 -14.23 -3.97
CA TRP A 20 -14.79 -14.73 -5.01
C TRP A 20 -13.32 -14.78 -4.57
N VAL A 21 -12.97 -14.01 -3.57
CA VAL A 21 -11.63 -13.97 -3.00
C VAL A 21 -11.69 -13.89 -1.49
N THR A 22 -10.66 -14.42 -0.84
CA THR A 22 -10.50 -14.32 0.61
C THR A 22 -9.82 -13.01 0.99
N VAL A 23 -10.13 -12.51 2.18
CA VAL A 23 -9.44 -11.36 2.77
C VAL A 23 -8.54 -11.80 3.92
N LYS A 24 -7.26 -11.41 3.86
CA LYS A 24 -6.35 -11.57 4.99
C LYS A 24 -6.26 -10.25 5.76
N ASN A 25 -6.79 -10.23 6.99
CA ASN A 25 -6.58 -9.10 7.89
C ASN A 25 -5.12 -9.08 8.35
N GLN A 26 -4.44 -7.97 8.10
CA GLN A 26 -3.08 -7.75 8.56
C GLN A 26 -3.12 -7.21 9.98
N THR A 27 -2.75 -8.03 10.96
CA THR A 27 -2.81 -7.69 12.40
C THR A 27 -1.46 -7.25 12.97
N GLN A 28 -0.37 -7.52 12.26
CA GLN A 28 1.01 -7.18 12.63
C GLN A 28 1.75 -6.62 11.42
N ASN A 29 2.84 -5.88 11.66
CA ASN A 29 3.76 -5.48 10.60
C ASN A 29 4.44 -6.73 10.03
N GLN A 30 4.50 -6.82 8.70
CA GLN A 30 5.12 -7.95 8.02
C GLN A 30 5.90 -7.43 6.81
N ASN A 31 7.18 -7.79 6.74
CA ASN A 31 8.06 -7.41 5.64
C ASN A 31 7.99 -8.44 4.50
N LYS A 32 8.20 -7.97 3.29
CA LYS A 32 8.33 -8.77 2.06
C LYS A 32 7.20 -9.79 1.87
N VAL A 33 5.96 -9.35 2.09
CA VAL A 33 4.77 -10.17 1.86
C VAL A 33 4.66 -10.46 0.38
N ALA A 34 4.52 -11.74 0.01
CA ALA A 34 4.26 -12.15 -1.37
C ALA A 34 2.76 -11.99 -1.67
N ILE A 35 2.45 -11.11 -2.62
CA ILE A 35 1.10 -10.76 -3.06
C ILE A 35 0.93 -11.29 -4.48
N LYS A 36 0.27 -12.43 -4.63
CA LYS A 36 -0.01 -13.05 -5.94
C LYS A 36 -1.09 -12.25 -6.68
N ASP A 37 -1.04 -12.28 -8.02
CA ASP A 37 -2.16 -11.78 -8.85
C ASP A 37 -3.47 -12.33 -8.31
N ILE A 38 -4.43 -11.43 -8.05
CA ILE A 38 -5.70 -11.79 -7.41
C ILE A 38 -6.50 -12.83 -8.18
N LYS A 39 -6.28 -12.94 -9.50
CA LYS A 39 -6.90 -13.95 -10.37
C LYS A 39 -6.36 -15.38 -10.17
N THR A 40 -5.20 -15.52 -9.53
CA THR A 40 -4.55 -16.81 -9.26
C THR A 40 -4.33 -17.05 -7.77
N GLY A 41 -4.18 -15.98 -7.01
CA GLY A 41 -3.98 -16.04 -5.56
C GLY A 41 -5.27 -16.01 -4.76
N PHE A 42 -6.37 -15.54 -5.35
CA PHE A 42 -7.69 -15.40 -4.74
C PHE A 42 -7.67 -14.76 -3.36
N LYS A 43 -6.78 -13.76 -3.16
CA LYS A 43 -6.55 -13.13 -1.87
C LYS A 43 -6.30 -11.64 -2.01
N ALA A 44 -6.98 -10.85 -1.15
CA ALA A 44 -6.66 -9.46 -0.88
C ALA A 44 -6.20 -9.30 0.58
N TYR A 45 -5.46 -8.23 0.86
CA TYR A 45 -4.99 -7.90 2.21
C TYR A 45 -5.75 -6.69 2.72
N ARG A 46 -6.30 -6.79 3.92
CA ARG A 46 -6.97 -5.68 4.61
C ARG A 46 -6.05 -5.12 5.69
N LEU A 47 -5.83 -3.82 5.63
CA LEU A 47 -4.97 -3.09 6.54
C LEU A 47 -5.78 -1.99 7.23
N TRP A 48 -5.70 -1.93 8.55
CA TRP A 48 -6.27 -0.83 9.31
C TRP A 48 -5.47 -0.54 10.59
N LYS A 49 -5.80 0.56 11.23
CA LYS A 49 -5.15 1.11 12.42
C LYS A 49 -4.87 0.02 13.47
N ASN A 50 -3.59 -0.18 13.80
CA ASN A 50 -3.10 -1.15 14.77
C ASN A 50 -3.48 -2.61 14.48
N GLY A 51 -3.88 -2.93 13.24
CA GLY A 51 -4.34 -4.27 12.84
C GLY A 51 -5.75 -4.59 13.33
N THR A 52 -6.53 -3.57 13.71
CA THR A 52 -7.93 -3.75 14.10
C THR A 52 -8.85 -3.91 12.87
N THR A 53 -10.10 -4.21 13.11
CA THR A 53 -11.17 -4.17 12.12
C THR A 53 -11.98 -2.88 12.32
N GLY A 54 -12.74 -2.45 11.31
CA GLY A 54 -13.59 -1.26 11.34
C GLY A 54 -14.28 -1.08 10.00
N ASN A 55 -15.14 -0.09 9.86
CA ASN A 55 -15.80 0.19 8.58
C ASN A 55 -14.84 0.84 7.59
N GLU A 56 -13.93 1.68 8.06
CA GLU A 56 -12.88 2.30 7.27
C GLU A 56 -11.61 1.44 7.27
N TYR A 57 -10.98 1.25 6.11
CA TYR A 57 -9.76 0.43 5.96
C TYR A 57 -9.17 0.54 4.56
N PHE A 58 -7.97 -0.01 4.37
CA PHE A 58 -7.34 -0.17 3.06
C PHE A 58 -7.37 -1.64 2.62
N LEU A 59 -7.62 -1.86 1.32
CA LEU A 59 -7.42 -3.16 0.67
C LEU A 59 -6.24 -3.08 -0.28
N VAL A 60 -5.42 -4.12 -0.30
CA VAL A 60 -4.30 -4.27 -1.24
C VAL A 60 -4.51 -5.53 -2.06
N GLU A 61 -4.52 -5.38 -3.38
CA GLU A 61 -4.52 -6.49 -4.34
C GLU A 61 -3.38 -6.32 -5.34
N ASN A 62 -2.83 -7.44 -5.83
CA ASN A 62 -2.01 -7.44 -7.03
C ASN A 62 -2.90 -7.74 -8.23
N ARG A 63 -2.88 -6.89 -9.24
CA ARG A 63 -3.70 -7.02 -10.44
C ARG A 63 -2.86 -6.88 -11.69
N GLN A 64 -2.83 -7.90 -12.51
CA GLN A 64 -2.01 -7.95 -13.72
C GLN A 64 -2.85 -7.85 -14.99
N LYS A 65 -2.27 -7.28 -16.05
CA LYS A 65 -2.88 -7.21 -17.39
C LYS A 65 -2.87 -8.58 -18.04
N SER A 66 -3.86 -9.39 -17.72
CA SER A 66 -4.01 -10.73 -18.30
C SER A 66 -5.47 -11.16 -18.32
N LYS A 67 -5.84 -12.08 -19.20
CA LYS A 67 -7.21 -12.57 -19.33
C LYS A 67 -8.20 -11.41 -19.52
N TYR A 68 -9.28 -11.35 -18.77
CA TYR A 68 -10.26 -10.26 -18.81
C TYR A 68 -9.68 -8.89 -18.48
N ASP A 69 -8.59 -8.82 -17.72
CA ASP A 69 -7.91 -7.57 -17.37
C ASP A 69 -6.84 -7.13 -18.41
N SER A 70 -6.74 -7.80 -19.56
CA SER A 70 -5.73 -7.52 -20.61
C SER A 70 -5.78 -6.07 -21.15
N HIS A 71 -6.94 -5.44 -21.10
CA HIS A 71 -7.15 -4.07 -21.58
C HIS A 71 -7.10 -3.00 -20.46
N LEU A 72 -6.69 -3.36 -19.24
CA LEU A 72 -6.42 -2.36 -18.21
C LEU A 72 -5.23 -1.49 -18.62
N PRO A 73 -5.18 -0.23 -18.17
CA PRO A 73 -4.08 0.67 -18.49
C PRO A 73 -2.71 0.12 -18.10
N ASN A 74 -2.60 -0.45 -16.89
CA ASN A 74 -1.37 -1.06 -16.40
C ASN A 74 -1.67 -2.19 -15.39
N GLY A 75 -0.63 -2.94 -14.99
CA GLY A 75 -0.66 -3.95 -13.92
C GLY A 75 0.21 -3.52 -12.75
N GLY A 76 -0.18 -3.92 -11.53
CA GLY A 76 0.55 -3.59 -10.31
C GLY A 76 -0.26 -3.86 -9.04
N LEU A 77 0.19 -3.33 -7.91
CA LEU A 77 -0.63 -3.28 -6.71
C LEU A 77 -1.66 -2.17 -6.85
N LEU A 78 -2.91 -2.50 -6.58
CA LEU A 78 -3.98 -1.54 -6.37
C LEU A 78 -4.24 -1.43 -4.87
N ILE A 79 -4.27 -0.19 -4.38
CA ILE A 79 -4.59 0.12 -2.99
C ILE A 79 -5.92 0.86 -2.99
N TRP A 80 -6.89 0.31 -2.31
CA TRP A 80 -8.24 0.85 -2.22
C TRP A 80 -8.47 1.40 -0.82
N HIS A 81 -8.99 2.63 -0.72
CA HIS A 81 -9.51 3.17 0.53
C HIS A 81 -11.00 2.85 0.60
N ILE A 82 -11.40 2.16 1.62
CA ILE A 82 -12.78 1.68 1.81
C ILE A 82 -13.37 2.33 3.05
N ASP A 83 -14.64 2.75 2.95
CA ASP A 83 -15.47 3.04 4.11
C ASP A 83 -16.84 2.39 3.94
N ASP A 84 -17.06 1.28 4.61
CA ASP A 84 -18.33 0.53 4.56
C ASP A 84 -19.49 1.26 5.27
N SER A 85 -19.24 2.35 6.02
CA SER A 85 -20.29 3.20 6.61
C SER A 85 -20.93 4.14 5.60
N VAL A 86 -20.26 4.39 4.47
CA VAL A 86 -20.79 5.20 3.36
C VAL A 86 -21.72 4.35 2.49
N ALA A 87 -22.86 4.90 2.09
CA ALA A 87 -23.86 4.15 1.34
C ALA A 87 -23.38 3.74 -0.06
N ASP A 88 -22.74 4.66 -0.79
CA ASP A 88 -22.33 4.47 -2.18
C ASP A 88 -21.14 5.37 -2.56
N ASN A 89 -20.84 5.51 -3.85
CA ASN A 89 -19.78 6.35 -4.40
C ASN A 89 -20.27 7.67 -5.01
N THR A 90 -21.45 8.16 -4.64
CA THR A 90 -22.00 9.42 -5.20
C THR A 90 -21.36 10.67 -4.59
N GLY A 91 -20.80 10.56 -3.38
CA GLY A 91 -20.13 11.66 -2.68
C GLY A 91 -18.67 11.78 -3.12
N GLU A 92 -18.34 12.79 -3.93
CA GLU A 92 -17.00 12.96 -4.51
C GLU A 92 -15.88 13.28 -3.49
N VAL A 93 -16.25 13.69 -2.30
CA VAL A 93 -15.29 14.00 -1.22
C VAL A 93 -14.95 12.77 -0.38
N HIS A 94 -15.88 11.82 -0.29
CA HIS A 94 -15.76 10.65 0.56
C HIS A 94 -16.45 9.44 -0.08
N TYR A 95 -15.70 8.67 -0.83
CA TYR A 95 -16.19 7.47 -1.50
C TYR A 95 -16.27 6.26 -0.56
N LYS A 96 -17.24 5.40 -0.80
CA LYS A 96 -17.27 4.06 -0.21
C LYS A 96 -16.06 3.21 -0.63
N VAL A 97 -15.69 3.31 -1.91
CA VAL A 97 -14.56 2.57 -2.51
C VAL A 97 -13.78 3.52 -3.40
N ALA A 98 -12.61 3.96 -2.96
CA ALA A 98 -11.72 4.84 -3.70
C ALA A 98 -10.42 4.13 -4.10
N LEU A 99 -9.96 4.30 -5.34
CA LEU A 99 -8.63 3.89 -5.75
C LEU A 99 -7.61 4.95 -5.34
N MET A 100 -6.60 4.55 -4.58
CA MET A 100 -5.47 5.41 -4.25
C MET A 100 -4.49 5.40 -5.42
N GLN A 101 -4.68 6.33 -6.38
CA GLN A 101 -3.88 6.43 -7.61
C GLN A 101 -2.42 6.72 -7.26
N ALA A 102 -1.50 5.82 -7.67
CA ALA A 102 -0.11 5.85 -7.22
C ALA A 102 0.66 7.12 -7.63
N ASP A 103 0.22 7.82 -8.67
CA ASP A 103 0.79 9.10 -9.09
C ASP A 103 0.23 10.32 -8.34
N GLY A 104 -0.83 10.13 -7.54
CA GLY A 104 -1.45 11.17 -6.71
C GLY A 104 -2.21 12.25 -7.46
N LYS A 105 -2.49 12.06 -8.77
CA LYS A 105 -3.16 13.10 -9.59
C LYS A 105 -4.65 13.20 -9.40
N ARG A 106 -5.30 12.13 -8.91
CA ARG A 106 -6.74 12.06 -8.74
C ARG A 106 -7.53 12.29 -10.05
N ASP A 107 -6.99 11.77 -11.14
CA ASP A 107 -7.57 11.98 -12.48
C ASP A 107 -8.93 11.29 -12.64
N LEU A 108 -9.17 10.19 -11.90
CA LEU A 108 -10.46 9.49 -11.88
C LEU A 108 -11.55 10.35 -11.23
N GLU A 109 -11.28 10.92 -10.05
CA GLU A 109 -12.23 11.78 -9.32
C GLU A 109 -12.48 13.09 -10.06
N MET A 110 -11.48 13.60 -10.77
CA MET A 110 -11.59 14.83 -11.56
C MET A 110 -12.14 14.60 -12.97
N ASN A 111 -12.53 13.35 -13.29
CA ASN A 111 -13.04 12.94 -14.60
C ASN A 111 -12.12 13.34 -15.77
N ARG A 112 -10.80 13.32 -15.55
CA ARG A 112 -9.79 13.67 -16.58
C ARG A 112 -9.46 12.50 -17.49
N ASN A 113 -9.53 11.27 -16.95
CA ASN A 113 -9.34 10.04 -17.72
C ASN A 113 -10.19 8.90 -17.09
N ARG A 114 -10.06 7.70 -17.65
CA ARG A 114 -10.72 6.47 -17.15
C ARG A 114 -9.72 5.47 -16.54
N GLY A 115 -8.62 5.98 -16.06
CA GLY A 115 -7.49 5.25 -15.53
C GLY A 115 -6.31 5.25 -16.51
N ASP A 116 -5.10 5.35 -15.96
CA ASP A 116 -3.86 5.35 -16.72
C ASP A 116 -2.76 4.48 -16.09
N ALA A 117 -1.56 4.52 -16.67
CA ALA A 117 -0.45 3.70 -16.22
C ALA A 117 0.16 4.19 -14.88
N GLY A 118 -0.23 5.36 -14.40
CA GLY A 118 0.18 5.94 -13.12
C GLY A 118 -0.66 5.49 -11.92
N ASP A 119 -1.83 4.88 -12.14
CA ASP A 119 -2.78 4.57 -11.06
C ASP A 119 -2.34 3.42 -10.16
N CYS A 120 -1.68 2.40 -10.69
CA CYS A 120 -1.21 1.28 -9.91
C CYS A 120 0.21 1.49 -9.37
N PHE A 121 0.54 0.84 -8.26
CA PHE A 121 1.90 0.85 -7.71
C PHE A 121 2.75 -0.29 -8.33
N PRO A 122 4.03 -0.05 -8.72
CA PRO A 122 4.72 1.23 -8.71
C PRO A 122 4.31 2.16 -9.86
N GLY A 123 3.57 1.70 -10.86
CA GLY A 123 3.07 2.45 -11.99
C GLY A 123 4.16 3.09 -12.86
N SER A 124 3.75 4.01 -13.73
CA SER A 124 4.67 4.76 -14.60
C SER A 124 5.56 5.74 -13.83
N THR A 125 5.15 6.16 -12.63
CA THR A 125 5.93 7.05 -11.76
C THR A 125 6.97 6.34 -10.91
N GLY A 126 6.95 5.00 -10.87
CA GLY A 126 7.85 4.22 -10.02
C GLY A 126 7.58 4.37 -8.52
N ASN A 127 6.36 4.75 -8.12
CA ASN A 127 6.01 4.95 -6.71
C ASN A 127 5.97 3.62 -5.94
N LYS A 128 6.89 3.45 -4.98
CA LYS A 128 7.06 2.21 -4.19
C LYS A 128 6.62 2.33 -2.74
N LYS A 129 5.87 3.40 -2.40
CA LYS A 129 5.46 3.69 -1.03
C LYS A 129 4.06 4.27 -0.97
N PHE A 130 3.32 3.83 0.04
CA PHE A 130 2.04 4.38 0.45
C PHE A 130 2.02 4.43 1.97
N ASN A 131 2.00 5.62 2.56
CA ASN A 131 2.02 5.82 4.01
C ASN A 131 1.40 7.17 4.39
N ALA A 132 1.44 7.56 5.65
CA ALA A 132 0.84 8.81 6.13
C ALA A 132 1.40 10.10 5.52
N THR A 133 2.60 10.06 4.92
CA THR A 133 3.30 11.24 4.36
C THR A 133 3.52 11.17 2.85
N SER A 134 3.08 10.08 2.19
CA SER A 134 3.15 9.97 0.73
C SER A 134 1.98 10.69 0.05
N ASN A 135 2.06 10.83 -1.27
CA ASN A 135 0.93 11.20 -2.10
C ASN A 135 0.73 10.10 -3.16
N PRO A 136 -0.41 9.37 -3.15
CA PRO A 136 -1.49 9.44 -2.15
C PRO A 136 -1.01 8.98 -0.75
N ASN A 137 -1.79 9.32 0.28
CA ASN A 137 -1.44 8.99 1.66
C ASN A 137 -2.42 7.99 2.31
N SER A 138 -2.01 7.44 3.47
CA SER A 138 -2.78 6.47 4.24
C SER A 138 -3.50 7.07 5.45
N LEU A 139 -3.81 8.35 5.44
CA LEU A 139 -4.64 8.95 6.47
C LEU A 139 -6.08 8.44 6.36
N SER A 140 -6.82 8.49 7.46
CA SER A 140 -8.27 8.26 7.43
C SER A 140 -8.98 9.40 6.72
N TYR A 141 -10.24 9.24 6.34
CA TYR A 141 -11.05 10.34 5.81
C TYR A 141 -11.18 11.51 6.79
N ALA A 142 -11.10 11.23 8.10
CA ALA A 142 -11.03 12.25 9.14
C ALA A 142 -9.64 12.91 9.29
N GLY A 143 -8.67 12.61 8.40
CA GLY A 143 -7.32 13.16 8.45
C GLY A 143 -6.41 12.57 9.55
N SER A 144 -6.85 11.54 10.25
CA SER A 144 -6.08 10.94 11.35
C SER A 144 -5.09 9.89 10.85
N THR A 145 -3.97 9.73 11.57
CA THR A 145 -2.97 8.69 11.29
C THR A 145 -3.54 7.30 11.54
N THR A 146 -3.42 6.42 10.54
CA THR A 146 -3.86 5.02 10.60
C THR A 146 -2.75 4.05 11.00
N ASN A 147 -1.47 4.48 10.97
CA ASN A 147 -0.28 3.63 11.04
C ASN A 147 -0.15 2.62 9.87
N VAL A 148 -1.05 2.68 8.90
CA VAL A 148 -0.96 1.84 7.71
C VAL A 148 0.16 2.34 6.80
N ALA A 149 1.00 1.39 6.34
CA ALA A 149 1.95 1.67 5.28
C ALA A 149 2.17 0.43 4.40
N VAL A 150 2.22 0.65 3.10
CA VAL A 150 2.65 -0.33 2.10
C VAL A 150 3.95 0.20 1.51
N MET A 151 5.06 -0.48 1.80
CA MET A 151 6.40 0.02 1.53
C MET A 151 7.21 -0.99 0.71
N ASN A 152 8.33 -0.52 0.13
CA ASN A 152 9.24 -1.40 -0.61
C ASN A 152 8.54 -2.23 -1.68
N ILE A 153 7.56 -1.62 -2.36
CA ILE A 153 6.78 -2.28 -3.40
C ILE A 153 7.71 -2.69 -4.54
N SER A 154 7.68 -3.97 -4.89
CA SER A 154 8.50 -4.53 -5.96
C SER A 154 8.05 -4.03 -7.34
N ARG A 155 8.82 -4.33 -8.38
CA ARG A 155 8.36 -4.21 -9.77
C ARG A 155 7.09 -5.04 -9.99
N THR A 156 6.30 -4.63 -10.99
CA THR A 156 5.08 -5.35 -11.40
C THR A 156 5.39 -6.78 -11.85
N GLY A 157 4.47 -7.70 -11.61
CA GLY A 157 4.58 -9.10 -11.98
C GLY A 157 3.53 -9.98 -11.32
N PRO A 158 3.44 -11.27 -11.72
CA PRO A 158 2.43 -12.22 -11.21
C PRO A 158 2.48 -12.42 -9.69
N VAL A 159 3.67 -12.24 -9.11
CA VAL A 159 3.87 -12.16 -7.65
C VAL A 159 4.63 -10.87 -7.38
N MET A 160 4.03 -10.00 -6.61
CA MET A 160 4.66 -8.78 -6.13
C MET A 160 4.98 -8.89 -4.65
N TYR A 161 5.93 -8.11 -4.19
CA TYR A 161 6.34 -8.07 -2.78
C TYR A 161 6.18 -6.66 -2.25
N ALA A 162 5.74 -6.55 -1.00
CA ALA A 162 5.68 -5.30 -0.27
C ALA A 162 5.77 -5.55 1.24
N ASP A 163 6.19 -4.54 1.98
CA ASP A 163 6.05 -4.52 3.43
C ASP A 163 4.66 -3.99 3.78
N LEU A 164 3.90 -4.74 4.53
CA LEU A 164 2.56 -4.38 4.99
C LEU A 164 2.60 -4.02 6.47
N ASN A 165 2.44 -2.75 6.79
CA ASN A 165 2.49 -2.23 8.14
C ASN A 165 1.12 -1.70 8.58
N VAL A 166 0.77 -1.98 9.82
CA VAL A 166 -0.48 -1.53 10.47
C VAL A 166 -0.23 -0.95 11.86
N LYS A 167 1.00 -1.05 12.36
CA LYS A 167 1.44 -0.55 13.67
C LYS A 167 2.62 0.40 13.49
N ARG A 168 2.71 1.40 14.36
CA ARG A 168 3.86 2.30 14.38
C ARG A 168 5.16 1.51 14.52
N THR A 169 6.08 1.72 13.59
CA THR A 169 7.43 1.15 13.69
C THR A 169 8.24 1.99 14.67
N VAL A 170 8.54 1.45 15.83
CA VAL A 170 9.48 2.09 16.76
C VAL A 170 10.89 1.76 16.28
N VAL A 171 11.55 2.72 15.66
CA VAL A 171 12.99 2.59 15.36
C VAL A 171 13.71 2.65 16.71
N LYS A 172 14.19 1.50 17.22
CA LYS A 172 15.12 1.50 18.36
C LYS A 172 16.38 2.27 17.90
N LYS A 173 16.62 3.46 18.49
CA LYS A 173 17.92 4.13 18.30
C LYS A 173 18.99 3.12 18.68
N ALA A 174 19.87 2.79 17.72
CA ALA A 174 21.04 2.00 18.01
C ALA A 174 21.80 2.67 19.17
N ALA A 175 22.05 1.94 20.24
CA ALA A 175 22.84 2.44 21.37
C ALA A 175 24.19 2.86 20.82
N ALA A 176 24.56 4.13 20.98
CA ALA A 176 25.84 4.66 20.58
C ALA A 176 26.93 3.81 21.24
N LYS A 177 27.75 3.12 20.41
CA LYS A 177 28.92 2.39 20.91
C LYS A 177 29.80 3.39 21.65
N LYS A 178 29.96 3.21 22.96
CA LYS A 178 30.92 3.98 23.77
C LYS A 178 32.29 3.72 23.17
N VAL A 179 32.90 4.76 22.61
CA VAL A 179 34.30 4.75 22.18
C VAL A 179 35.16 4.57 23.44
N PRO A 180 36.04 3.56 23.51
CA PRO A 180 36.93 3.40 24.65
C PRO A 180 37.84 4.63 24.78
N LYS A 181 37.87 5.25 25.98
CA LYS A 181 38.84 6.30 26.28
C LYS A 181 40.24 5.71 26.28
N THR A 182 41.08 6.08 25.33
CA THR A 182 42.51 5.77 25.33
C THR A 182 43.15 6.53 26.48
N THR A 183 43.61 5.80 27.49
CA THR A 183 44.47 6.31 28.57
C THR A 183 45.84 6.68 28.03
N LYS A 184 46.15 7.95 27.97
CA LYS A 184 47.51 8.45 27.67
C LYS A 184 48.46 8.04 28.83
N LYS A 185 49.38 7.11 28.58
CA LYS A 185 50.50 6.82 29.44
C LYS A 185 51.41 8.05 29.54
N LYS A 186 51.61 8.59 30.77
CA LYS A 186 52.58 9.63 31.06
C LYS A 186 54.00 9.04 30.88
N ALA A 187 54.78 9.63 30.01
CA ALA A 187 56.22 9.36 29.89
C ALA A 187 56.93 9.92 31.14
N LYS A 188 57.72 9.07 31.79
CA LYS A 188 58.57 9.41 32.95
C LYS A 188 59.91 9.92 32.36
N THR A 189 60.20 11.20 32.53
CA THR A 189 61.48 11.81 32.19
C THR A 189 62.50 11.37 33.24
N MET A 190 63.55 10.66 32.85
CA MET A 190 64.74 10.44 33.68
C MET A 190 65.73 11.57 33.39
N THR A 191 66.07 12.32 34.44
CA THR A 191 67.19 13.26 34.50
C THR A 191 68.42 12.51 35.02
N ALA A 192 69.53 12.65 34.32
CA ALA A 192 70.88 12.31 34.76
C ALA A 192 71.47 13.43 35.63
#